data_9a23d261c473b9d986c636053a368229
#
_entry.id   9a23d261c473b9d986c636053a368229
#
_cell.length_a   1.000
_cell.length_b   1.000
_cell.length_c   1.000
_cell.angle_alpha   90.00
_cell.angle_beta   90.00
_cell.angle_gamma   90.00
#
_symmetry.space_group_name_H-M   'P 1'
#
loop_
_entity.id
_entity.type
_entity.pdbx_description
1 polymer ?
#
loop_
_entity_poly.entity_id
_entity_poly.type
_entity_poly.pdbx_seq_one_letter_code
_entity_poly.pdbx_strand_id
1 'polypeptide(L)'
;MGRNGNLVAAAFVYVLLAPGPVRAENDAELRGLENVKQFTLEHSRALSAQAGLLEQALSTYAGTIEAHKGDYAAAWAASGPELSRQVANVRDLWLEASNRYETIEGIVAGIPEMAKYDLILDAGNPGTESEDVAEYDLTLPDGTVLPRPGNLFHGITEPLFWGMSESGIRLPADLDGDGKIVRGEMLFDANLGLGAARALAFWATALEADMTSWKPNRADAFTSVAVMTPTVGDYFGEWKESQFISGEIGAFVARSRLVDVIGIMSGCRKMYAEAISPVVAASDGDLDSRITASFEELLGLVEDTYAREQAGAEFGVEEADALGNEAQDIADRIVAMVLQAAAKNGVEIRG
;
A
#
# COMPACT_ATOMS: atom_id res chain seq x y z
N MET A 1 -21.94 40.09 80.35
CA MET A 1 -22.19 38.73 79.89
C MET A 1 -21.82 38.65 78.41
N GLY A 2 -20.62 38.27 78.16
CA GLY A 2 -20.08 38.10 76.77
C GLY A 2 -20.10 36.68 76.36
N ARG A 3 -20.57 36.41 75.16
CA ARG A 3 -20.41 35.05 74.53
C ARG A 3 -19.44 35.19 73.39
N ASN A 4 -18.27 34.59 73.59
CA ASN A 4 -17.28 34.41 72.54
C ASN A 4 -17.75 33.30 71.62
N GLY A 5 -17.92 33.59 70.35
CA GLY A 5 -18.16 32.63 69.26
C GLY A 5 -16.82 32.28 68.61
N ASN A 6 -16.35 31.03 68.75
CA ASN A 6 -15.21 30.52 68.04
C ASN A 6 -15.64 30.16 66.62
N LEU A 7 -15.07 30.83 65.62
CA LEU A 7 -15.12 30.43 64.23
C LEU A 7 -14.04 29.35 64.02
N VAL A 8 -14.44 28.12 63.72
CA VAL A 8 -13.57 27.06 63.24
C VAL A 8 -13.51 27.21 61.69
N ALA A 9 -12.38 27.63 61.19
CA ALA A 9 -12.10 27.62 59.74
C ALA A 9 -11.75 26.20 59.31
N ALA A 10 -12.64 25.59 58.54
CA ALA A 10 -12.34 24.29 57.89
C ALA A 10 -11.49 24.56 56.61
N ALA A 11 -10.21 24.21 56.68
CA ALA A 11 -9.32 24.18 55.55
C ALA A 11 -9.64 22.95 54.65
N PHE A 12 -10.24 23.19 53.50
CA PHE A 12 -10.37 22.15 52.44
C PHE A 12 -9.01 21.97 51.75
N VAL A 13 -8.32 20.87 52.03
CA VAL A 13 -7.15 20.41 51.26
C VAL A 13 -7.66 19.79 49.97
N TYR A 14 -7.52 20.47 48.86
CA TYR A 14 -7.66 19.88 47.53
C TYR A 14 -6.45 19.02 47.26
N VAL A 15 -6.60 17.70 47.43
CA VAL A 15 -5.65 16.70 46.91
C VAL A 15 -5.87 16.64 45.40
N LEU A 16 -5.01 17.30 44.61
CA LEU A 16 -4.86 17.04 43.19
C LEU A 16 -4.31 15.60 43.04
N LEU A 17 -5.20 14.64 42.82
CA LEU A 17 -4.83 13.31 42.40
C LEU A 17 -4.19 13.45 41.01
N ALA A 18 -2.86 13.33 40.93
CA ALA A 18 -2.19 13.11 39.65
C ALA A 18 -2.82 11.87 38.97
N PRO A 19 -3.10 11.91 37.66
CA PRO A 19 -3.59 10.74 36.97
C PRO A 19 -2.59 9.60 37.17
N GLY A 20 -3.08 8.45 37.67
CA GLY A 20 -2.23 7.28 37.92
C GLY A 20 -1.65 6.75 36.59
N PRO A 21 -0.59 5.92 36.63
CA PRO A 21 0.11 5.42 35.44
C PRO A 21 -0.83 4.76 34.41
N VAL A 22 -1.81 4.00 34.83
CA VAL A 22 -2.81 3.34 33.95
C VAL A 22 -3.60 4.31 33.07
N ARG A 23 -3.85 5.55 33.53
CA ARG A 23 -4.59 6.55 32.75
C ARG A 23 -3.69 7.21 31.70
N ALA A 24 -2.41 7.39 32.01
CA ALA A 24 -1.42 7.96 31.08
C ALA A 24 -1.07 6.96 29.95
N GLU A 25 -1.01 5.65 30.26
CA GLU A 25 -0.77 4.57 29.30
C GLU A 25 -1.94 4.47 28.29
N ASN A 26 -3.18 4.50 28.78
CA ASN A 26 -4.37 4.46 27.94
C ASN A 26 -4.46 5.71 27.02
N ASP A 27 -4.04 6.88 27.51
CA ASP A 27 -3.99 8.10 26.72
C ASP A 27 -2.89 8.06 25.64
N ALA A 28 -1.78 7.36 25.84
CA ALA A 28 -0.71 7.19 24.85
C ALA A 28 -1.16 6.26 23.71
N GLU A 29 -1.77 5.13 24.04
CA GLU A 29 -2.36 4.21 23.07
C GLU A 29 -3.42 4.88 22.20
N LEU A 30 -4.38 5.59 22.80
CA LEU A 30 -5.44 6.29 22.07
C LEU A 30 -4.89 7.33 21.10
N ARG A 31 -3.84 8.06 21.51
CA ARG A 31 -3.15 9.00 20.61
C ARG A 31 -2.45 8.27 19.48
N GLY A 32 -1.81 7.15 19.75
CA GLY A 32 -1.13 6.33 18.74
C GLY A 32 -2.10 5.79 17.69
N LEU A 33 -3.22 5.24 18.12
CA LEU A 33 -4.29 4.78 17.24
C LEU A 33 -4.85 5.92 16.37
N GLU A 34 -5.04 7.11 16.94
CA GLU A 34 -5.49 8.28 16.19
C GLU A 34 -4.41 8.76 15.19
N ASN A 35 -3.12 8.74 15.57
CA ASN A 35 -2.03 9.08 14.66
C ASN A 35 -1.97 8.13 13.45
N VAL A 36 -2.14 6.82 13.67
CA VAL A 36 -2.24 5.83 12.59
C VAL A 36 -3.42 6.13 11.68
N LYS A 37 -4.60 6.40 12.26
CA LYS A 37 -5.78 6.77 11.49
C LYS A 37 -5.54 8.00 10.61
N GLN A 38 -4.98 9.07 11.18
CA GLN A 38 -4.72 10.32 10.44
C GLN A 38 -3.71 10.09 9.31
N PHE A 39 -2.65 9.32 9.56
CA PHE A 39 -1.69 8.94 8.54
C PHE A 39 -2.34 8.15 7.40
N THR A 40 -3.11 7.11 7.72
CA THR A 40 -3.78 6.29 6.70
C THR A 40 -4.83 7.09 5.92
N LEU A 41 -5.56 7.98 6.59
CA LEU A 41 -6.54 8.86 5.96
C LEU A 41 -5.89 9.91 5.04
N GLU A 42 -4.72 10.45 5.40
CA GLU A 42 -3.96 11.37 4.55
C GLU A 42 -3.56 10.68 3.24
N HIS A 43 -3.00 9.48 3.32
CA HIS A 43 -2.56 8.72 2.15
C HIS A 43 -3.73 8.20 1.30
N SER A 44 -4.84 7.74 1.91
CA SER A 44 -6.03 7.32 1.15
C SER A 44 -6.70 8.50 0.41
N ARG A 45 -6.69 9.71 0.99
CA ARG A 45 -7.12 10.93 0.29
C ARG A 45 -6.21 11.27 -0.88
N ALA A 46 -4.90 11.16 -0.68
CA ALA A 46 -3.94 11.40 -1.74
C ALA A 46 -4.07 10.37 -2.86
N LEU A 47 -4.29 9.09 -2.53
CA LEU A 47 -4.58 8.02 -3.49
C LEU A 47 -5.85 8.33 -4.29
N SER A 48 -6.96 8.67 -3.63
CA SER A 48 -8.24 9.04 -4.28
C SER A 48 -8.05 10.20 -5.25
N ALA A 49 -7.30 11.24 -4.86
CA ALA A 49 -6.99 12.39 -5.71
C ALA A 49 -6.13 11.98 -6.92
N GLN A 50 -5.07 11.17 -6.73
CA GLN A 50 -4.19 10.73 -7.82
C GLN A 50 -4.91 9.79 -8.80
N ALA A 51 -5.73 8.87 -8.30
CA ALA A 51 -6.56 8.01 -9.13
C ALA A 51 -7.55 8.83 -10.01
N GLY A 52 -8.11 9.91 -9.46
CA GLY A 52 -8.93 10.85 -10.24
C GLY A 52 -8.15 11.60 -11.32
N LEU A 53 -6.89 11.97 -11.06
CA LEU A 53 -6.01 12.57 -12.08
C LEU A 53 -5.63 11.56 -13.17
N LEU A 54 -5.38 10.31 -12.80
CA LEU A 54 -5.11 9.22 -13.74
C LEU A 54 -6.31 8.95 -14.64
N GLU A 55 -7.54 8.93 -14.09
CA GLU A 55 -8.76 8.82 -14.89
C GLU A 55 -8.90 9.97 -15.90
N GLN A 56 -8.62 11.21 -15.49
CA GLN A 56 -8.66 12.38 -16.39
C GLN A 56 -7.61 12.27 -17.50
N ALA A 57 -6.39 11.84 -17.19
CA ALA A 57 -5.34 11.64 -18.18
C ALA A 57 -5.73 10.58 -19.21
N LEU A 58 -6.29 9.45 -18.75
CA LEU A 58 -6.77 8.37 -19.62
C LEU A 58 -8.01 8.77 -20.42
N SER A 59 -8.89 9.60 -19.88
CA SER A 59 -9.99 10.19 -20.64
C SER A 59 -9.47 11.08 -21.78
N THR A 60 -8.39 11.84 -21.54
CA THR A 60 -7.74 12.67 -22.56
C THR A 60 -7.08 11.80 -23.63
N TYR A 61 -6.33 10.77 -23.23
CA TYR A 61 -5.71 9.80 -24.14
C TYR A 61 -6.77 9.09 -25.01
N ALA A 62 -7.83 8.57 -24.40
CA ALA A 62 -8.93 7.92 -25.11
C ALA A 62 -9.63 8.88 -26.09
N GLY A 63 -9.84 10.15 -25.70
CA GLY A 63 -10.38 11.18 -26.58
C GLY A 63 -9.51 11.47 -27.80
N THR A 64 -8.16 11.44 -27.64
CA THR A 64 -7.24 11.59 -28.77
C THR A 64 -7.35 10.42 -29.75
N ILE A 65 -7.46 9.20 -29.26
CA ILE A 65 -7.66 8.00 -30.08
C ILE A 65 -9.03 8.04 -30.79
N GLU A 66 -10.10 8.40 -30.07
CA GLU A 66 -11.46 8.47 -30.62
C GLU A 66 -11.62 9.56 -31.71
N ALA A 67 -10.89 10.68 -31.58
CA ALA A 67 -10.86 11.69 -32.64
C ALA A 67 -10.40 11.13 -34.03
N HIS A 68 -9.70 10.00 -34.01
CA HIS A 68 -9.30 9.20 -35.16
C HIS A 68 -10.14 7.91 -35.32
N LYS A 69 -11.33 7.84 -34.72
CA LYS A 69 -12.28 6.71 -34.80
C LYS A 69 -11.66 5.37 -34.32
N GLY A 70 -10.79 5.41 -33.33
CA GLY A 70 -10.11 4.23 -32.81
C GLY A 70 -8.95 3.71 -33.68
N ASP A 71 -8.56 4.43 -34.75
CA ASP A 71 -7.39 4.08 -35.57
C ASP A 71 -6.12 4.63 -34.92
N TYR A 72 -5.41 3.76 -34.19
CA TYR A 72 -4.18 4.13 -33.49
C TYR A 72 -3.04 4.54 -34.40
N ALA A 73 -2.95 3.98 -35.63
CA ALA A 73 -1.93 4.36 -36.59
C ALA A 73 -2.20 5.75 -37.14
N ALA A 74 -3.46 6.08 -37.46
CA ALA A 74 -3.85 7.41 -37.89
C ALA A 74 -3.67 8.45 -36.77
N ALA A 75 -4.03 8.10 -35.53
CA ALA A 75 -3.82 8.94 -34.36
C ALA A 75 -2.33 9.23 -34.12
N TRP A 76 -1.49 8.21 -34.20
CA TRP A 76 -0.03 8.36 -34.09
C TRP A 76 0.56 9.23 -35.17
N ALA A 77 0.18 9.01 -36.46
CA ALA A 77 0.66 9.80 -37.57
C ALA A 77 0.27 11.30 -37.47
N ALA A 78 -0.89 11.58 -36.86
CA ALA A 78 -1.39 12.95 -36.71
C ALA A 78 -0.89 13.62 -35.41
N SER A 79 -0.72 12.89 -34.31
CA SER A 79 -0.54 13.43 -32.97
C SER A 79 0.53 12.67 -32.14
N GLY A 80 1.52 12.02 -32.78
CA GLY A 80 2.53 11.21 -32.12
C GLY A 80 3.19 11.89 -30.90
N PRO A 81 3.76 13.10 -31.02
CA PRO A 81 4.38 13.78 -29.89
C PRO A 81 3.42 14.11 -28.73
N GLU A 82 2.13 14.28 -29.03
CA GLU A 82 1.11 14.47 -27.99
C GLU A 82 0.78 13.16 -27.28
N LEU A 83 0.62 12.08 -28.06
CA LEU A 83 0.37 10.74 -27.53
C LEU A 83 1.55 10.25 -26.67
N SER A 84 2.82 10.52 -27.06
CA SER A 84 3.99 10.23 -26.23
C SER A 84 3.90 10.92 -24.87
N ARG A 85 3.56 12.21 -24.84
CA ARG A 85 3.38 12.96 -23.59
C ARG A 85 2.23 12.43 -22.74
N GLN A 86 1.12 12.03 -23.38
CA GLN A 86 -0.03 11.46 -22.67
C GLN A 86 0.32 10.12 -22.04
N VAL A 87 1.03 9.24 -22.75
CA VAL A 87 1.51 7.95 -22.19
C VAL A 87 2.46 8.18 -21.02
N ALA A 88 3.42 9.08 -21.15
CA ALA A 88 4.34 9.43 -20.07
C ALA A 88 3.58 9.94 -18.84
N ASN A 89 2.65 10.88 -19.03
CA ASN A 89 1.84 11.43 -17.94
C ASN A 89 0.96 10.36 -17.25
N VAL A 90 0.40 9.42 -18.01
CA VAL A 90 -0.36 8.28 -17.44
C VAL A 90 0.54 7.44 -16.53
N ARG A 91 1.77 7.14 -16.95
CA ARG A 91 2.73 6.36 -16.17
C ARG A 91 3.16 7.09 -14.89
N ASP A 92 3.44 8.38 -14.99
CA ASP A 92 3.83 9.20 -13.82
C ASP A 92 2.71 9.25 -12.78
N LEU A 93 1.45 9.46 -13.23
CA LEU A 93 0.29 9.48 -12.34
C LEU A 93 0.00 8.12 -11.72
N TRP A 94 0.24 7.04 -12.48
CA TRP A 94 0.12 5.67 -11.96
C TRP A 94 1.14 5.41 -10.86
N LEU A 95 2.42 5.75 -11.07
CA LEU A 95 3.48 5.60 -10.07
C LEU A 95 3.16 6.35 -8.78
N GLU A 96 2.63 7.58 -8.89
CA GLU A 96 2.22 8.34 -7.72
C GLU A 96 1.03 7.71 -6.99
N ALA A 97 0.02 7.18 -7.73
CA ALA A 97 -1.13 6.53 -7.14
C ALA A 97 -0.73 5.24 -6.42
N SER A 98 0.04 4.34 -7.07
CA SER A 98 0.56 3.11 -6.48
C SER A 98 1.36 3.43 -5.21
N ASN A 99 2.31 4.37 -5.28
CA ASN A 99 3.11 4.75 -4.11
C ASN A 99 2.27 5.22 -2.91
N ARG A 100 1.11 5.86 -3.14
CA ARG A 100 0.20 6.25 -2.04
C ARG A 100 -0.46 5.05 -1.39
N TYR A 101 -0.78 4.02 -2.18
CA TYR A 101 -1.35 2.78 -1.65
C TYR A 101 -0.30 1.97 -0.89
N GLU A 102 0.84 1.68 -1.47
CA GLU A 102 1.94 0.92 -0.87
C GLU A 102 2.36 1.47 0.51
N THR A 103 2.33 2.80 0.67
CA THR A 103 2.66 3.45 1.94
C THR A 103 1.69 3.06 3.08
N ILE A 104 0.45 2.68 2.75
CA ILE A 104 -0.58 2.32 3.73
C ILE A 104 -1.03 0.86 3.64
N GLU A 105 -0.59 0.10 2.67
CA GLU A 105 -0.95 -1.30 2.47
C GLU A 105 -0.69 -2.12 3.72
N GLY A 106 0.51 -2.03 4.32
CA GLY A 106 0.86 -2.72 5.56
C GLY A 106 -0.05 -2.40 6.76
N ILE A 107 -0.95 -1.42 6.62
CA ILE A 107 -1.98 -1.09 7.60
C ILE A 107 -3.34 -1.59 7.10
N VAL A 108 -3.72 -1.21 5.88
CA VAL A 108 -5.05 -1.45 5.29
C VAL A 108 -5.32 -2.93 5.08
N ALA A 109 -4.40 -3.65 4.45
CA ALA A 109 -4.54 -5.06 4.12
C ALA A 109 -4.66 -5.94 5.37
N GLY A 110 -4.02 -5.56 6.47
CA GLY A 110 -4.07 -6.30 7.73
C GLY A 110 -5.29 -6.00 8.62
N ILE A 111 -6.18 -5.06 8.24
CA ILE A 111 -7.42 -4.78 8.97
C ILE A 111 -8.56 -5.56 8.28
N PRO A 112 -9.20 -6.56 8.96
CA PRO A 112 -10.15 -7.46 8.32
C PRO A 112 -11.26 -6.78 7.55
N GLU A 113 -11.79 -5.65 8.06
CA GLU A 113 -12.87 -4.90 7.42
C GLU A 113 -12.39 -4.12 6.18
N MET A 114 -11.06 -3.93 6.02
CA MET A 114 -10.42 -3.17 4.94
C MET A 114 -9.66 -4.05 3.94
N ALA A 115 -9.33 -5.30 4.29
CA ALA A 115 -8.53 -6.21 3.47
C ALA A 115 -9.06 -6.39 2.03
N LYS A 116 -10.39 -6.27 1.83
CA LYS A 116 -11.00 -6.30 0.49
C LYS A 116 -10.40 -5.27 -0.48
N TYR A 117 -9.94 -4.12 0.04
CA TYR A 117 -9.34 -3.07 -0.81
C TYR A 117 -8.00 -3.50 -1.34
N ASP A 118 -7.24 -4.25 -0.57
CA ASP A 118 -5.98 -4.84 -0.99
C ASP A 118 -6.19 -5.79 -2.16
N LEU A 119 -7.10 -6.75 -2.02
CA LEU A 119 -7.44 -7.70 -3.09
C LEU A 119 -7.90 -7.00 -4.38
N ILE A 120 -8.58 -5.87 -4.29
CA ILE A 120 -9.08 -5.15 -5.47
C ILE A 120 -8.02 -4.24 -6.08
N LEU A 121 -7.23 -3.56 -5.23
CA LEU A 121 -6.28 -2.55 -5.70
C LEU A 121 -4.94 -3.18 -6.10
N ASP A 122 -4.40 -4.10 -5.30
CA ASP A 122 -3.00 -4.51 -5.40
C ASP A 122 -2.73 -6.00 -5.55
N ALA A 123 -3.30 -6.86 -4.68
CA ALA A 123 -2.85 -8.24 -4.53
C ALA A 123 -3.78 -9.31 -5.14
N GLY A 124 -5.06 -9.00 -5.41
CA GLY A 124 -6.05 -10.03 -5.73
C GLY A 124 -5.88 -10.68 -7.08
N ASN A 125 -6.10 -11.97 -7.11
CA ASN A 125 -6.00 -12.82 -8.29
C ASN A 125 -7.25 -12.72 -9.20
N PRO A 126 -7.12 -12.98 -10.51
CA PRO A 126 -8.26 -13.09 -11.42
C PRO A 126 -9.01 -14.41 -11.26
N GLY A 127 -10.29 -14.42 -11.68
CA GLY A 127 -11.11 -15.63 -11.76
C GLY A 127 -11.79 -16.01 -10.46
N THR A 128 -11.97 -17.31 -10.21
CA THR A 128 -12.76 -17.84 -9.08
C THR A 128 -12.07 -18.99 -8.32
N GLU A 129 -10.88 -19.38 -8.72
CA GLU A 129 -10.22 -20.60 -8.25
C GLU A 129 -9.17 -20.33 -7.15
N SER A 130 -8.86 -19.06 -6.86
CA SER A 130 -7.96 -18.66 -5.78
C SER A 130 -8.75 -18.26 -4.53
N GLU A 131 -8.13 -18.39 -3.35
CA GLU A 131 -8.67 -17.87 -2.10
C GLU A 131 -8.62 -16.33 -2.08
N ASP A 132 -7.63 -15.73 -2.75
CA ASP A 132 -7.39 -14.29 -2.81
C ASP A 132 -7.91 -13.67 -4.13
N VAL A 133 -9.19 -13.87 -4.42
CA VAL A 133 -9.82 -13.33 -5.63
C VAL A 133 -10.24 -11.88 -5.43
N ALA A 134 -9.90 -11.03 -6.41
CA ALA A 134 -10.46 -9.68 -6.49
C ALA A 134 -11.96 -9.73 -6.85
N GLU A 135 -12.83 -9.61 -5.85
CA GLU A 135 -14.29 -9.79 -5.98
C GLU A 135 -14.99 -8.55 -6.57
N TYR A 136 -14.66 -8.22 -7.82
CA TYR A 136 -15.37 -7.19 -8.58
C TYR A 136 -15.37 -7.50 -10.07
N ASP A 137 -16.32 -6.92 -10.80
CA ASP A 137 -16.36 -6.96 -12.26
C ASP A 137 -15.98 -5.59 -12.82
N LEU A 138 -15.11 -5.56 -13.82
CA LEU A 138 -14.68 -4.34 -14.47
C LEU A 138 -15.55 -4.03 -15.68
N THR A 139 -16.29 -2.93 -15.63
CA THR A 139 -17.09 -2.45 -16.77
C THR A 139 -16.29 -1.40 -17.57
N LEU A 140 -16.06 -1.68 -18.84
CA LEU A 140 -15.34 -0.79 -19.75
C LEU A 140 -16.26 0.30 -20.33
N PRO A 141 -15.72 1.41 -20.85
CA PRO A 141 -16.50 2.49 -21.46
C PRO A 141 -17.44 2.06 -22.59
N ASP A 142 -17.10 1.03 -23.36
CA ASP A 142 -17.93 0.49 -24.43
C ASP A 142 -19.05 -0.44 -23.95
N GLY A 143 -19.14 -0.67 -22.62
CA GLY A 143 -20.12 -1.56 -21.98
C GLY A 143 -19.67 -3.01 -21.85
N THR A 144 -18.47 -3.36 -22.31
CA THR A 144 -17.90 -4.70 -22.08
C THR A 144 -17.66 -4.90 -20.59
N VAL A 145 -18.01 -6.07 -20.07
CA VAL A 145 -17.76 -6.46 -18.68
C VAL A 145 -16.72 -7.55 -18.63
N LEU A 146 -15.66 -7.31 -17.87
CA LEU A 146 -14.62 -8.29 -17.56
C LEU A 146 -14.90 -8.82 -16.15
N PRO A 147 -15.34 -10.09 -15.99
CA PRO A 147 -15.66 -10.64 -14.68
C PRO A 147 -14.36 -10.99 -13.95
N ARG A 148 -14.25 -10.51 -12.72
CA ARG A 148 -13.12 -10.77 -11.81
C ARG A 148 -11.76 -10.74 -12.52
N PRO A 149 -11.34 -9.58 -13.02
CA PRO A 149 -10.15 -9.49 -13.89
C PRO A 149 -8.81 -9.51 -13.14
N GLY A 150 -8.82 -9.58 -11.81
CA GLY A 150 -7.67 -9.42 -10.93
C GLY A 150 -7.56 -8.01 -10.38
N ASN A 151 -6.48 -7.74 -9.65
CA ASN A 151 -6.24 -6.43 -9.04
C ASN A 151 -5.97 -5.34 -10.07
N LEU A 152 -6.22 -4.09 -9.66
CA LEU A 152 -6.18 -2.95 -10.57
C LEU A 152 -4.76 -2.45 -10.86
N PHE A 153 -3.85 -2.46 -9.87
CA PHE A 153 -2.49 -1.98 -10.07
C PHE A 153 -1.67 -2.98 -10.87
N HIS A 154 -1.26 -4.08 -10.30
CA HIS A 154 -0.28 -5.00 -10.87
C HIS A 154 -0.88 -6.05 -11.80
N GLY A 155 -2.18 -6.36 -11.65
CA GLY A 155 -2.88 -7.31 -12.51
C GLY A 155 -3.35 -6.72 -13.84
N ILE A 156 -3.73 -5.45 -13.87
CA ILE A 156 -4.35 -4.83 -15.06
C ILE A 156 -3.57 -3.62 -15.56
N THR A 157 -3.43 -2.56 -14.76
CA THR A 157 -2.97 -1.27 -15.28
C THR A 157 -1.47 -1.22 -15.53
N GLU A 158 -0.66 -1.78 -14.66
CA GLU A 158 0.78 -1.82 -14.86
C GLU A 158 1.18 -2.62 -16.11
N PRO A 159 0.74 -3.89 -16.28
CA PRO A 159 1.04 -4.64 -17.51
C PRO A 159 0.54 -3.95 -18.78
N LEU A 160 -0.61 -3.25 -18.69
CA LEU A 160 -1.15 -2.50 -19.81
C LEU A 160 -0.28 -1.31 -20.17
N PHE A 161 0.09 -0.47 -19.20
CA PHE A 161 0.79 0.78 -19.46
C PHE A 161 2.26 0.58 -19.81
N TRP A 162 2.89 -0.51 -19.36
CA TRP A 162 4.28 -0.86 -19.67
C TRP A 162 4.44 -1.92 -20.76
N GLY A 163 3.34 -2.31 -21.43
CA GLY A 163 3.40 -3.17 -22.61
C GLY A 163 3.74 -4.65 -22.31
N MET A 164 3.37 -5.13 -21.12
CA MET A 164 3.49 -6.55 -20.76
C MET A 164 2.24 -7.34 -21.11
N SER A 165 1.10 -6.69 -21.28
CA SER A 165 -0.16 -7.29 -21.74
C SER A 165 -0.23 -7.28 -23.28
N GLU A 166 0.09 -8.38 -23.94
CA GLU A 166 0.03 -8.48 -25.41
C GLU A 166 -1.34 -8.09 -25.97
N SER A 167 -2.41 -8.51 -25.32
CA SER A 167 -3.79 -8.17 -25.70
C SER A 167 -4.11 -6.69 -25.54
N GLY A 168 -3.37 -5.96 -24.72
CA GLY A 168 -3.51 -4.54 -24.47
C GLY A 168 -2.69 -3.65 -25.41
N ILE A 169 -1.72 -4.18 -26.15
CA ILE A 169 -0.92 -3.41 -27.10
C ILE A 169 -1.74 -3.16 -28.36
N ARG A 170 -1.84 -1.87 -28.77
CA ARG A 170 -2.55 -1.47 -29.98
C ARG A 170 -1.63 -1.04 -31.11
N LEU A 171 -0.52 -0.40 -30.79
CA LEU A 171 0.46 0.05 -31.78
C LEU A 171 1.84 0.18 -31.14
N PRO A 172 2.87 -0.57 -31.56
CA PRO A 172 4.26 -0.22 -31.24
C PRO A 172 4.59 1.17 -31.81
N ALA A 173 5.19 2.03 -31.00
CA ALA A 173 5.45 3.42 -31.35
C ALA A 173 6.71 3.92 -30.65
N ASP A 174 7.58 4.60 -31.37
CA ASP A 174 8.78 5.26 -30.83
C ASP A 174 8.36 6.45 -29.94
N LEU A 175 8.22 6.20 -28.64
CA LEU A 175 7.65 7.18 -27.71
C LEU A 175 8.67 8.26 -27.32
N ASP A 176 9.95 7.95 -27.31
CA ASP A 176 11.03 8.89 -26.91
C ASP A 176 11.70 9.58 -28.09
N GLY A 177 11.45 9.11 -29.32
CA GLY A 177 11.96 9.72 -30.56
C GLY A 177 13.40 9.37 -30.87
N ASP A 178 13.95 8.27 -30.30
CA ASP A 178 15.31 7.83 -30.56
C ASP A 178 15.48 7.06 -31.89
N GLY A 179 14.38 6.78 -32.57
CA GLY A 179 14.32 6.06 -33.85
C GLY A 179 14.28 4.55 -33.71
N LYS A 180 14.12 4.02 -32.50
CA LYS A 180 13.94 2.60 -32.20
C LYS A 180 12.61 2.40 -31.49
N ILE A 181 12.13 1.18 -31.50
CA ILE A 181 10.97 0.78 -30.69
C ILE A 181 11.42 -0.35 -29.80
N VAL A 182 11.42 -0.12 -28.51
CA VAL A 182 11.78 -1.12 -27.50
C VAL A 182 10.56 -1.55 -26.71
N ARG A 183 10.72 -2.56 -25.84
CA ARG A 183 9.63 -3.02 -24.97
C ARG A 183 9.12 -1.85 -24.12
N GLY A 184 7.79 -1.71 -24.04
CA GLY A 184 7.15 -0.61 -23.34
C GLY A 184 6.88 0.61 -24.23
N GLU A 185 7.44 0.68 -25.43
CA GLU A 185 7.15 1.76 -26.39
C GLU A 185 6.00 1.37 -27.31
N MET A 186 4.79 1.77 -26.89
CA MET A 186 3.55 1.43 -27.58
C MET A 186 2.40 2.35 -27.14
N LEU A 187 1.38 2.40 -27.97
CA LEU A 187 0.05 2.84 -27.60
C LEU A 187 -0.75 1.65 -27.10
N PHE A 188 -1.33 1.79 -25.93
CA PHE A 188 -2.15 0.75 -25.28
C PHE A 188 -3.64 0.94 -25.53
N ASP A 189 -4.45 -0.07 -25.20
CA ASP A 189 -5.90 -0.03 -25.31
C ASP A 189 -6.51 1.06 -24.44
N ALA A 190 -7.04 2.09 -25.09
CA ALA A 190 -7.66 3.24 -24.45
C ALA A 190 -8.95 2.89 -23.71
N ASN A 191 -9.72 1.91 -24.23
CA ASN A 191 -10.99 1.47 -23.61
C ASN A 191 -10.71 0.72 -22.31
N LEU A 192 -9.77 -0.24 -22.33
CA LEU A 192 -9.36 -0.96 -21.13
C LEU A 192 -8.71 -0.02 -20.10
N GLY A 193 -7.77 0.84 -20.55
CA GLY A 193 -7.08 1.78 -19.68
C GLY A 193 -8.03 2.74 -18.96
N LEU A 194 -8.96 3.34 -19.68
CA LEU A 194 -9.95 4.25 -19.10
C LEU A 194 -10.93 3.51 -18.17
N GLY A 195 -11.35 2.29 -18.53
CA GLY A 195 -12.21 1.47 -17.68
C GLY A 195 -11.54 1.13 -16.36
N ALA A 196 -10.28 0.68 -16.41
CA ALA A 196 -9.49 0.34 -15.21
C ALA A 196 -9.22 1.56 -14.33
N ALA A 197 -8.89 2.73 -14.91
CA ALA A 197 -8.67 3.95 -14.13
C ALA A 197 -9.95 4.44 -13.44
N ARG A 198 -11.12 4.32 -14.08
CA ARG A 198 -12.41 4.61 -13.45
C ARG A 198 -12.68 3.69 -12.24
N ALA A 199 -12.38 2.41 -12.39
CA ALA A 199 -12.50 1.46 -11.28
C ALA A 199 -11.52 1.80 -10.15
N LEU A 200 -10.27 2.14 -10.49
CA LEU A 200 -9.26 2.57 -9.51
C LEU A 200 -9.72 3.81 -8.73
N ALA A 201 -10.21 4.85 -9.42
CA ALA A 201 -10.73 6.06 -8.79
C ALA A 201 -11.95 5.78 -7.89
N PHE A 202 -12.83 4.89 -8.33
CA PHE A 202 -13.99 4.45 -7.54
C PHE A 202 -13.57 3.75 -6.25
N TRP A 203 -12.68 2.75 -6.32
CA TRP A 203 -12.26 1.97 -5.16
C TRP A 203 -11.34 2.76 -4.22
N ALA A 204 -10.48 3.63 -4.75
CA ALA A 204 -9.69 4.57 -3.94
C ALA A 204 -10.59 5.54 -3.15
N THR A 205 -11.66 6.05 -3.77
CA THR A 205 -12.65 6.91 -3.09
C THR A 205 -13.44 6.13 -2.03
N ALA A 206 -13.78 4.87 -2.31
CA ALA A 206 -14.46 4.00 -1.34
C ALA A 206 -13.56 3.71 -0.12
N LEU A 207 -12.27 3.43 -0.35
CA LEU A 207 -11.29 3.26 0.73
C LEU A 207 -11.18 4.53 1.59
N GLU A 208 -11.09 5.72 0.98
CA GLU A 208 -11.05 6.99 1.72
C GLU A 208 -12.29 7.16 2.61
N ALA A 209 -13.48 6.84 2.10
CA ALA A 209 -14.74 6.93 2.84
C ALA A 209 -14.77 5.96 4.04
N ASP A 210 -14.34 4.69 3.84
CA ASP A 210 -14.27 3.69 4.90
C ASP A 210 -13.19 4.07 5.92
N MET A 211 -12.02 4.56 5.51
CA MET A 211 -10.99 5.07 6.42
C MET A 211 -11.48 6.28 7.24
N THR A 212 -12.29 7.14 6.66
CA THR A 212 -12.90 8.27 7.40
C THR A 212 -13.79 7.76 8.54
N SER A 213 -14.55 6.70 8.30
CA SER A 213 -15.47 6.09 9.26
C SER A 213 -14.80 5.13 10.24
N TRP A 214 -13.62 4.61 9.90
CA TRP A 214 -12.89 3.63 10.71
C TRP A 214 -12.60 4.16 12.12
N LYS A 215 -12.81 3.30 13.11
CA LYS A 215 -12.50 3.55 14.52
C LYS A 215 -11.41 2.58 14.94
N PRO A 216 -10.15 3.00 14.85
CA PRO A 216 -9.03 2.13 15.16
C PRO A 216 -9.10 1.63 16.60
N ASN A 217 -8.69 0.41 16.80
CA ASN A 217 -8.65 -0.22 18.11
C ASN A 217 -7.41 -1.12 18.23
N ARG A 218 -7.13 -1.53 19.43
CA ARG A 218 -5.96 -2.36 19.75
C ARG A 218 -5.93 -3.68 18.98
N ALA A 219 -7.07 -4.35 18.81
CA ALA A 219 -7.13 -5.62 18.09
C ALA A 219 -6.78 -5.43 16.61
N ASP A 220 -7.29 -4.36 15.96
CA ASP A 220 -6.91 -4.02 14.58
C ASP A 220 -5.41 -3.82 14.45
N ALA A 221 -4.81 -3.05 15.38
CA ALA A 221 -3.37 -2.76 15.34
C ALA A 221 -2.51 -4.03 15.42
N PHE A 222 -2.77 -4.87 16.41
CA PHE A 222 -2.04 -6.12 16.57
C PHE A 222 -2.27 -7.10 15.43
N THR A 223 -3.52 -7.19 14.93
CA THR A 223 -3.87 -8.05 13.78
C THR A 223 -3.14 -7.60 12.53
N SER A 224 -3.19 -6.31 12.20
CA SER A 224 -2.52 -5.77 11.01
C SER A 224 -1.03 -6.10 11.01
N VAL A 225 -0.32 -5.85 12.10
CA VAL A 225 1.12 -6.16 12.17
C VAL A 225 1.38 -7.67 12.09
N ALA A 226 0.56 -8.49 12.74
CA ALA A 226 0.76 -9.94 12.73
C ALA A 226 0.47 -10.58 11.37
N VAL A 227 -0.48 -10.02 10.59
CA VAL A 227 -0.86 -10.53 9.28
C VAL A 227 0.07 -10.01 8.19
N MET A 228 0.41 -8.71 8.22
CA MET A 228 1.15 -8.09 7.11
C MET A 228 2.67 -8.22 7.20
N THR A 229 3.25 -8.33 8.40
CA THR A 229 4.71 -8.43 8.50
C THR A 229 5.28 -9.68 7.81
N PRO A 230 4.66 -10.88 7.89
CA PRO A 230 5.23 -12.08 7.26
C PRO A 230 5.07 -12.13 5.74
N THR A 231 4.29 -11.24 5.11
CA THR A 231 4.15 -11.21 3.65
C THR A 231 5.43 -10.74 2.93
N VAL A 232 6.41 -10.25 3.67
CA VAL A 232 7.70 -9.79 3.11
C VAL A 232 8.39 -10.86 2.27
N GLY A 233 8.29 -12.13 2.64
CA GLY A 233 8.87 -13.25 1.87
C GLY A 233 8.25 -13.39 0.48
N ASP A 234 6.93 -13.25 0.38
CA ASP A 234 6.19 -13.29 -0.88
C ASP A 234 6.61 -12.11 -1.78
N TYR A 235 6.75 -10.92 -1.23
CA TYR A 235 7.21 -9.73 -1.96
C TYR A 235 8.65 -9.86 -2.49
N PHE A 236 9.55 -10.52 -1.75
CA PHE A 236 10.87 -10.88 -2.26
C PHE A 236 10.80 -11.92 -3.37
N GLY A 237 9.83 -12.85 -3.31
CA GLY A 237 9.50 -13.78 -4.39
C GLY A 237 9.09 -13.04 -5.67
N GLU A 238 8.19 -12.06 -5.55
CA GLU A 238 7.76 -11.20 -6.66
C GLU A 238 8.92 -10.38 -7.24
N TRP A 239 9.78 -9.81 -6.40
CA TRP A 239 11.01 -9.14 -6.84
C TRP A 239 11.92 -10.06 -7.61
N LYS A 240 12.15 -11.30 -7.13
CA LYS A 240 12.94 -12.32 -7.80
C LYS A 240 12.37 -12.68 -9.17
N GLU A 241 11.03 -12.77 -9.30
CA GLU A 241 10.34 -13.14 -10.53
C GLU A 241 10.17 -11.96 -11.49
N SER A 242 10.31 -10.72 -11.02
CA SER A 242 10.18 -9.49 -11.81
C SER A 242 11.28 -9.35 -12.88
N GLN A 243 11.09 -8.38 -13.79
CA GLN A 243 12.09 -8.08 -14.83
C GLN A 243 13.46 -7.66 -14.29
N PHE A 244 13.57 -7.31 -13.02
CA PHE A 244 14.83 -6.89 -12.40
C PHE A 244 15.76 -8.08 -12.10
N ILE A 245 15.22 -9.29 -12.01
CA ILE A 245 15.97 -10.52 -11.73
C ILE A 245 15.74 -11.58 -12.83
N SER A 246 14.64 -12.36 -12.77
CA SER A 246 14.40 -13.48 -13.70
C SER A 246 13.52 -13.11 -14.90
N GLY A 247 12.64 -12.15 -14.77
CA GLY A 247 11.68 -11.76 -15.82
C GLY A 247 10.57 -12.78 -16.07
N GLU A 248 10.23 -13.58 -15.07
CA GLU A 248 9.21 -14.64 -15.20
C GLU A 248 7.79 -14.09 -15.19
N ILE A 249 7.54 -12.98 -14.46
CA ILE A 249 6.23 -12.36 -14.37
C ILE A 249 6.16 -11.02 -15.11
N GLY A 250 4.95 -10.67 -15.55
CA GLY A 250 4.67 -9.42 -16.28
C GLY A 250 4.19 -8.27 -15.38
N ALA A 251 4.29 -8.43 -14.07
CA ALA A 251 4.02 -7.40 -13.07
C ALA A 251 5.33 -6.82 -12.51
N PHE A 252 5.23 -5.78 -11.69
CA PHE A 252 6.38 -5.11 -11.06
C PHE A 252 7.46 -4.70 -12.08
N VAL A 253 6.99 -4.09 -13.17
CA VAL A 253 7.83 -3.66 -14.30
C VAL A 253 8.03 -2.15 -14.35
N ALA A 254 7.17 -1.40 -13.69
CA ALA A 254 7.23 0.06 -13.63
C ALA A 254 8.41 0.55 -12.78
N ARG A 255 8.69 -0.17 -11.71
CA ARG A 255 9.80 0.07 -10.76
C ARG A 255 10.13 -1.22 -10.02
N SER A 256 11.25 -1.22 -9.29
CA SER A 256 11.61 -2.34 -8.41
C SER A 256 10.56 -2.59 -7.35
N ARG A 257 10.16 -3.84 -7.16
CA ARG A 257 9.24 -4.27 -6.08
C ARG A 257 9.79 -3.91 -4.68
N LEU A 258 11.10 -3.79 -4.52
CA LEU A 258 11.72 -3.39 -3.25
C LEU A 258 11.26 -2.02 -2.75
N VAL A 259 10.87 -1.10 -3.65
CA VAL A 259 10.30 0.21 -3.25
C VAL A 259 8.96 0.01 -2.53
N ASP A 260 8.14 -0.90 -3.02
CA ASP A 260 6.84 -1.23 -2.45
C ASP A 260 7.03 -1.91 -1.09
N VAL A 261 7.94 -2.89 -1.03
CA VAL A 261 8.30 -3.58 0.24
C VAL A 261 8.73 -2.60 1.32
N ILE A 262 9.54 -1.59 0.99
CA ILE A 262 9.92 -0.51 1.93
C ILE A 262 8.68 0.23 2.43
N GLY A 263 7.75 0.58 1.54
CA GLY A 263 6.49 1.25 1.87
C GLY A 263 5.64 0.44 2.84
N ILE A 264 5.37 -0.81 2.47
CA ILE A 264 4.52 -1.76 3.21
C ILE A 264 5.09 -2.03 4.61
N MET A 265 6.38 -2.40 4.69
CA MET A 265 7.03 -2.70 5.98
C MET A 265 7.19 -1.45 6.86
N SER A 266 7.34 -0.26 6.26
CA SER A 266 7.28 1.02 6.99
C SER A 266 5.89 1.28 7.57
N GLY A 267 4.83 0.90 6.86
CA GLY A 267 3.44 0.92 7.34
C GLY A 267 3.26 0.00 8.56
N CYS A 268 3.73 -1.25 8.48
CA CYS A 268 3.71 -2.20 9.60
C CYS A 268 4.48 -1.65 10.82
N ARG A 269 5.70 -1.15 10.60
CA ARG A 269 6.51 -0.52 11.66
C ARG A 269 5.79 0.68 12.28
N LYS A 270 5.15 1.51 11.47
CA LYS A 270 4.40 2.67 11.96
C LYS A 270 3.22 2.24 12.82
N MET A 271 2.44 1.26 12.40
CA MET A 271 1.36 0.68 13.20
C MET A 271 1.89 0.19 14.54
N TYR A 272 3.01 -0.56 14.54
CA TYR A 272 3.66 -1.02 15.76
C TYR A 272 4.07 0.16 16.66
N ALA A 273 4.87 1.07 16.14
CA ALA A 273 5.49 2.13 16.92
C ALA A 273 4.46 3.09 17.56
N GLU A 274 3.40 3.42 16.82
CA GLU A 274 2.39 4.39 17.30
C GLU A 274 1.33 3.72 18.20
N ALA A 275 0.79 2.56 17.79
CA ALA A 275 -0.40 2.00 18.41
C ALA A 275 -0.10 0.81 19.37
N ILE A 276 0.98 0.06 19.14
CA ILE A 276 1.29 -1.16 19.90
C ILE A 276 2.39 -0.94 20.93
N SER A 277 3.50 -0.30 20.53
CA SER A 277 4.66 -0.07 21.39
C SER A 277 4.31 0.58 22.74
N PRO A 278 3.44 1.59 22.85
CA PRO A 278 3.06 2.15 24.14
C PRO A 278 2.45 1.11 25.10
N VAL A 279 1.71 0.13 24.56
CA VAL A 279 1.07 -0.95 25.33
C VAL A 279 2.11 -1.99 25.75
N VAL A 280 3.00 -2.36 24.83
CA VAL A 280 4.05 -3.38 25.08
C VAL A 280 5.09 -2.81 26.02
N ALA A 281 5.58 -1.61 25.82
CA ALA A 281 6.57 -0.97 26.69
C ALA A 281 6.10 -0.86 28.15
N ALA A 282 4.82 -0.57 28.36
CA ALA A 282 4.23 -0.52 29.70
C ALA A 282 4.19 -1.89 30.40
N SER A 283 4.00 -2.97 29.64
CA SER A 283 3.91 -4.33 30.17
C SER A 283 5.23 -5.11 30.15
N ASP A 284 6.12 -4.80 29.17
CA ASP A 284 7.41 -5.46 28.94
C ASP A 284 8.32 -4.60 28.04
N GLY A 285 9.07 -3.68 28.63
CA GLY A 285 9.97 -2.78 27.91
C GLY A 285 11.11 -3.48 27.17
N ASP A 286 11.56 -4.65 27.65
CA ASP A 286 12.59 -5.44 26.95
C ASP A 286 12.01 -6.09 25.68
N LEU A 287 10.78 -6.56 25.74
CA LEU A 287 10.09 -7.11 24.57
C LEU A 287 9.84 -6.02 23.52
N ASP A 288 9.38 -4.84 23.94
CA ASP A 288 9.19 -3.68 23.07
C ASP A 288 10.48 -3.27 22.34
N SER A 289 11.58 -3.17 23.09
CA SER A 289 12.90 -2.84 22.52
C SER A 289 13.35 -3.85 21.47
N ARG A 290 13.09 -5.15 21.71
CA ARG A 290 13.45 -6.22 20.76
C ARG A 290 12.60 -6.17 19.49
N ILE A 291 11.30 -5.94 19.60
CA ILE A 291 10.42 -5.81 18.44
C ILE A 291 10.84 -4.60 17.59
N THR A 292 11.06 -3.45 18.22
CA THR A 292 11.54 -2.23 17.56
C THR A 292 12.85 -2.48 16.81
N ALA A 293 13.84 -3.11 17.46
CA ALA A 293 15.11 -3.42 16.84
C ALA A 293 14.97 -4.39 15.64
N SER A 294 14.04 -5.35 15.72
CA SER A 294 13.80 -6.27 14.61
C SER A 294 13.13 -5.60 13.42
N PHE A 295 12.25 -4.61 13.62
CA PHE A 295 11.72 -3.80 12.52
C PHE A 295 12.81 -2.93 11.86
N GLU A 296 13.73 -2.35 12.63
CA GLU A 296 14.87 -1.61 12.07
C GLU A 296 15.81 -2.54 11.28
N GLU A 297 16.03 -3.77 11.75
CA GLU A 297 16.81 -4.80 11.05
C GLU A 297 16.15 -5.18 9.72
N LEU A 298 14.82 -5.43 9.70
CA LEU A 298 14.07 -5.78 8.50
C LEU A 298 14.11 -4.66 7.46
N LEU A 299 13.77 -3.45 7.87
CA LEU A 299 13.80 -2.29 6.97
C LEU A 299 15.20 -2.00 6.45
N GLY A 300 16.21 -2.09 7.31
CA GLY A 300 17.62 -1.93 6.92
C GLY A 300 18.04 -2.94 5.83
N LEU A 301 17.63 -4.21 5.95
CA LEU A 301 17.89 -5.23 4.93
C LEU A 301 17.25 -4.86 3.58
N VAL A 302 15.98 -4.44 3.57
CA VAL A 302 15.29 -4.09 2.32
C VAL A 302 15.87 -2.82 1.69
N GLU A 303 16.11 -1.78 2.50
CA GLU A 303 16.68 -0.50 2.06
C GLU A 303 18.11 -0.68 1.50
N ASP A 304 18.94 -1.47 2.16
CA ASP A 304 20.31 -1.77 1.70
C ASP A 304 20.27 -2.58 0.38
N THR A 305 19.35 -3.54 0.25
CA THR A 305 19.19 -4.31 -0.98
C THR A 305 18.75 -3.40 -2.12
N TYR A 306 17.77 -2.54 -1.90
CA TYR A 306 17.34 -1.56 -2.90
C TYR A 306 18.45 -0.57 -3.26
N ALA A 307 19.20 -0.07 -2.30
CA ALA A 307 20.32 0.84 -2.55
C ALA A 307 21.41 0.19 -3.42
N ARG A 308 21.69 -1.11 -3.20
CA ARG A 308 22.62 -1.88 -4.05
C ARG A 308 22.08 -2.02 -5.48
N GLU A 309 20.78 -2.34 -5.65
CA GLU A 309 20.13 -2.40 -6.96
C GLU A 309 20.25 -1.05 -7.69
N GLN A 310 19.95 0.06 -7.03
CA GLN A 310 20.06 1.41 -7.60
C GLN A 310 21.51 1.80 -7.94
N ALA A 311 22.47 1.22 -7.24
CA ALA A 311 23.90 1.39 -7.55
C ALA A 311 24.37 0.51 -8.73
N GLY A 312 23.46 -0.27 -9.34
CA GLY A 312 23.75 -1.12 -10.49
C GLY A 312 24.27 -2.52 -10.11
N ALA A 313 24.03 -2.99 -8.88
CA ALA A 313 24.31 -4.38 -8.56
C ALA A 313 23.33 -5.28 -9.33
N GLU A 314 23.85 -6.34 -9.92
CA GLU A 314 23.06 -7.41 -10.54
C GLU A 314 22.87 -8.53 -9.51
N PHE A 315 21.63 -8.89 -9.24
CA PHE A 315 21.28 -9.97 -8.34
C PHE A 315 20.93 -11.23 -9.15
N GLY A 316 21.41 -12.39 -8.69
CA GLY A 316 20.97 -13.69 -9.21
C GLY A 316 19.75 -14.21 -8.43
N VAL A 317 19.07 -15.21 -9.03
CA VAL A 317 17.90 -15.86 -8.42
C VAL A 317 18.23 -16.42 -7.02
N GLU A 318 19.40 -17.07 -6.88
CA GLU A 318 19.83 -17.67 -5.60
C GLU A 318 20.12 -16.59 -4.53
N GLU A 319 20.67 -15.43 -4.93
CA GLU A 319 20.91 -14.33 -4.01
C GLU A 319 19.59 -13.69 -3.57
N ALA A 320 18.65 -13.50 -4.51
CA ALA A 320 17.32 -12.99 -4.21
C ALA A 320 16.54 -13.92 -3.24
N ASP A 321 16.62 -15.24 -3.45
CA ASP A 321 16.05 -16.24 -2.53
C ASP A 321 16.70 -16.16 -1.14
N ALA A 322 18.02 -15.98 -1.05
CA ALA A 322 18.71 -15.88 0.23
C ALA A 322 18.29 -14.61 1.00
N LEU A 323 18.16 -13.48 0.30
CA LEU A 323 17.70 -12.22 0.91
C LEU A 323 16.23 -12.30 1.34
N GLY A 324 15.36 -12.94 0.53
CA GLY A 324 13.97 -13.18 0.87
C GLY A 324 13.82 -14.08 2.11
N ASN A 325 14.60 -15.15 2.21
CA ASN A 325 14.62 -16.01 3.39
C ASN A 325 15.11 -15.27 4.65
N GLU A 326 16.14 -14.42 4.53
CA GLU A 326 16.61 -13.60 5.63
C GLU A 326 15.54 -12.61 6.12
N ALA A 327 14.86 -11.94 5.17
CA ALA A 327 13.74 -11.05 5.48
C ALA A 327 12.60 -11.79 6.19
N GLN A 328 12.24 -12.99 5.69
CA GLN A 328 11.22 -13.85 6.29
C GLN A 328 11.57 -14.27 7.72
N ASP A 329 12.82 -14.70 7.97
CA ASP A 329 13.28 -15.09 9.30
C ASP A 329 13.18 -13.93 10.30
N ILE A 330 13.46 -12.70 9.86
CA ILE A 330 13.30 -11.50 10.70
C ILE A 330 11.81 -11.23 10.95
N ALA A 331 10.98 -11.30 9.92
CA ALA A 331 9.54 -11.10 10.03
C ALA A 331 8.87 -12.11 10.96
N ASP A 332 9.18 -13.38 10.84
CA ASP A 332 8.68 -14.45 11.70
C ASP A 332 9.04 -14.20 13.17
N ARG A 333 10.26 -13.71 13.43
CA ARG A 333 10.70 -13.31 14.76
C ARG A 333 9.89 -12.11 15.30
N ILE A 334 9.59 -11.11 14.47
CA ILE A 334 8.72 -9.99 14.84
C ILE A 334 7.34 -10.50 15.22
N VAL A 335 6.73 -11.31 14.35
CA VAL A 335 5.38 -11.85 14.55
C VAL A 335 5.30 -12.67 15.83
N ALA A 336 6.27 -13.56 16.09
CA ALA A 336 6.29 -14.34 17.30
C ALA A 336 6.31 -13.45 18.57
N MET A 337 7.08 -12.36 18.56
CA MET A 337 7.14 -11.41 19.66
C MET A 337 5.86 -10.56 19.77
N VAL A 338 5.25 -10.16 18.65
CA VAL A 338 3.97 -9.44 18.64
C VAL A 338 2.84 -10.33 19.19
N LEU A 339 2.77 -11.60 18.81
CA LEU A 339 1.82 -12.57 19.36
C LEU A 339 2.03 -12.80 20.86
N GLN A 340 3.28 -12.86 21.32
CA GLN A 340 3.59 -12.92 22.75
C GLN A 340 3.09 -11.67 23.48
N ALA A 341 3.29 -10.48 22.89
CA ALA A 341 2.83 -9.23 23.45
C ALA A 341 1.29 -9.15 23.47
N ALA A 342 0.62 -9.60 22.41
CA ALA A 342 -0.83 -9.69 22.32
C ALA A 342 -1.41 -10.56 23.46
N ALA A 343 -0.87 -11.78 23.60
CA ALA A 343 -1.30 -12.71 24.67
C ALA A 343 -1.10 -12.12 26.06
N LYS A 344 0.05 -11.47 26.32
CA LYS A 344 0.35 -10.81 27.60
C LYS A 344 -0.61 -9.67 27.93
N ASN A 345 -1.09 -8.97 26.92
CA ASN A 345 -1.99 -7.82 27.05
C ASN A 345 -3.48 -8.18 26.84
N GLY A 346 -3.81 -9.48 26.71
CA GLY A 346 -5.19 -9.96 26.55
C GLY A 346 -5.84 -9.52 25.23
N VAL A 347 -5.03 -9.38 24.17
CA VAL A 347 -5.50 -8.99 22.82
C VAL A 347 -5.69 -10.25 21.98
N GLU A 348 -6.84 -10.37 21.36
CA GLU A 348 -7.16 -11.42 20.39
C GLU A 348 -6.79 -10.96 19.00
N ILE A 349 -5.98 -11.76 18.30
CA ILE A 349 -5.66 -11.55 16.88
C ILE A 349 -6.82 -12.11 16.06
N ARG A 350 -7.32 -11.32 15.11
CA ARG A 350 -8.43 -11.68 14.22
C ARG A 350 -7.83 -12.12 12.88
N GLY A 351 -8.00 -13.37 12.52
CA GLY A 351 -7.55 -13.93 11.25
C GLY A 351 -8.66 -14.62 10.52
#